data_037b3500d0a9036d3c4a5ac589279f0a
#
_entry.id   037b3500d0a9036d3c4a5ac589279f0a
#
_cell.length_a   1.000
_cell.length_b   1.000
_cell.length_c   1.000
_cell.angle_alpha   90.00
_cell.angle_beta   90.00
_cell.angle_gamma   90.00
#
_symmetry.space_group_name_H-M   'P 1'
#
loop_
_entity.id
_entity.type
_entity.pdbx_description
1 polymer ?
#
loop_
_entity_poly.entity_id
_entity_poly.type
_entity_poly.pdbx_seq_one_letter_code
_entity_poly.pdbx_strand_id
1 'polypeptide(L)'
;QVDLRVLPFNGYVTALRETHDWEALLGAWGAAVPPDPVLSKNVFLSSGQLHLWHPGQTQPASDWERRLDELVGQLSSTLELAARQALYRELSEIFASQQAQIFTYNSNQYVAARRGIGNLQPTVFRPHSYWNAHLLYRER
;
A
#
# COMPACT_ATOMS: atom_id res chain seq x y z
N GLN A 1 -3.41 2.20 28.92
CA GLN A 1 -4.76 1.70 28.62
C GLN A 1 -5.06 2.08 27.17
N VAL A 2 -5.54 1.12 26.38
CA VAL A 2 -5.94 1.34 24.97
C VAL A 2 -7.45 1.20 24.91
N ASP A 3 -8.12 2.18 24.33
CA ASP A 3 -9.55 2.12 24.02
C ASP A 3 -9.72 1.75 22.54
N LEU A 4 -10.17 0.51 22.29
CA LEU A 4 -10.32 -0.02 20.93
C LEU A 4 -11.71 0.31 20.39
N ARG A 5 -11.78 1.18 19.40
CA ARG A 5 -13.00 1.52 18.66
C ARG A 5 -13.06 0.80 17.32
N VAL A 6 -13.93 -0.17 17.20
CA VAL A 6 -14.18 -0.88 15.94
C VAL A 6 -15.17 -0.09 15.10
N LEU A 7 -14.77 0.27 13.87
CA LEU A 7 -15.58 1.06 12.96
C LEU A 7 -16.08 0.19 11.78
N PRO A 8 -17.32 0.41 11.28
CA PRO A 8 -17.72 -0.10 9.99
C PRO A 8 -16.84 0.54 8.89
N PHE A 9 -16.72 -0.12 7.73
CA PHE A 9 -15.80 0.30 6.67
C PHE A 9 -15.94 1.79 6.28
N ASN A 10 -17.16 2.28 6.11
CA ASN A 10 -17.36 3.71 5.77
C ASN A 10 -16.88 4.64 6.90
N GLY A 11 -17.16 4.31 8.16
CA GLY A 11 -16.66 5.06 9.31
C GLY A 11 -15.13 5.04 9.40
N TYR A 12 -14.51 3.91 9.10
CA TYR A 12 -13.05 3.80 9.00
C TYR A 12 -12.48 4.72 7.90
N VAL A 13 -13.11 4.74 6.71
CA VAL A 13 -12.66 5.62 5.60
C VAL A 13 -12.82 7.09 5.95
N THR A 14 -13.92 7.47 6.61
CA THR A 14 -14.14 8.84 7.11
C THR A 14 -13.09 9.22 8.15
N ALA A 15 -12.83 8.35 9.12
CA ALA A 15 -11.77 8.58 10.12
C ALA A 15 -10.39 8.76 9.46
N LEU A 16 -10.08 7.92 8.47
CA LEU A 16 -8.80 7.92 7.77
C LEU A 16 -8.57 9.18 6.93
N ARG A 17 -9.60 9.71 6.27
CA ARG A 17 -9.45 10.73 5.22
C ARG A 17 -9.99 12.10 5.58
N GLU A 18 -10.91 12.18 6.53
CA GLU A 18 -11.68 13.39 6.77
C GLU A 18 -11.50 13.91 8.19
N THR A 19 -11.81 13.08 9.20
CA THR A 19 -11.84 13.57 10.58
C THR A 19 -10.50 13.46 11.30
N HIS A 20 -9.70 12.45 10.97
CA HIS A 20 -8.43 12.12 11.64
C HIS A 20 -8.56 12.02 13.17
N ASP A 21 -9.75 11.66 13.66
CA ASP A 21 -10.09 11.52 15.08
C ASP A 21 -9.63 10.16 15.60
N TRP A 22 -8.32 10.01 15.74
CA TRP A 22 -7.66 8.81 16.25
C TRP A 22 -6.23 9.12 16.72
N GLU A 23 -5.77 8.45 17.77
CA GLU A 23 -4.37 8.50 18.22
C GLU A 23 -3.52 7.40 17.54
N ALA A 24 -4.16 6.27 17.25
CA ALA A 24 -3.57 5.18 16.46
C ALA A 24 -4.66 4.54 15.59
N LEU A 25 -4.30 4.09 14.41
CA LEU A 25 -5.22 3.49 13.45
C LEU A 25 -4.63 2.17 12.95
N LEU A 26 -5.40 1.09 13.09
CA LEU A 26 -5.06 -0.21 12.52
C LEU A 26 -5.82 -0.40 11.21
N GLY A 27 -5.08 -0.58 10.13
CA GLY A 27 -5.64 -0.77 8.80
C GLY A 27 -4.86 -1.74 7.95
N ALA A 28 -5.25 -1.88 6.70
CA ALA A 28 -4.55 -2.70 5.73
C ALA A 28 -4.32 -1.95 4.42
N TRP A 29 -3.16 -2.14 3.84
CA TRP A 29 -2.81 -1.62 2.53
C TRP A 29 -2.90 -2.73 1.47
N GLY A 30 -3.49 -2.42 0.33
CA GLY A 30 -3.45 -3.28 -0.84
C GLY A 30 -2.22 -2.94 -1.70
N ALA A 31 -1.53 -3.97 -2.20
CA ALA A 31 -0.46 -3.76 -3.18
C ALA A 31 -1.03 -3.20 -4.49
N ALA A 32 -0.29 -2.28 -5.11
CA ALA A 32 -0.58 -1.80 -6.45
C ALA A 32 -0.26 -2.89 -7.49
N VAL A 33 -0.97 -2.86 -8.62
CA VAL A 33 -0.73 -3.74 -9.77
C VAL A 33 -0.61 -2.87 -11.02
N PRO A 34 0.54 -2.88 -11.70
CA PRO A 34 1.80 -3.54 -11.34
C PRO A 34 2.41 -3.01 -10.02
N PRO A 35 3.33 -3.74 -9.39
CA PRO A 35 3.96 -3.31 -8.13
C PRO A 35 4.97 -2.18 -8.35
N ASP A 36 4.49 -0.99 -8.64
CA ASP A 36 5.29 0.22 -8.83
C ASP A 36 5.14 1.14 -7.61
N PRO A 37 6.23 1.52 -6.92
CA PRO A 37 6.18 2.39 -5.75
C PRO A 37 5.56 3.77 -6.02
N VAL A 38 5.65 4.29 -7.25
CA VAL A 38 5.03 5.57 -7.64
C VAL A 38 3.50 5.52 -7.55
N LEU A 39 2.88 4.35 -7.70
CA LEU A 39 1.44 4.19 -7.52
C LEU A 39 1.00 4.38 -6.05
N SER A 40 1.93 4.28 -5.12
CA SER A 40 1.72 4.53 -3.69
C SER A 40 2.25 5.89 -3.23
N LYS A 41 2.55 6.80 -4.14
CA LYS A 41 3.14 8.11 -3.83
C LYS A 41 2.35 8.92 -2.79
N ASN A 42 1.03 8.79 -2.76
CA ASN A 42 0.18 9.49 -1.78
C ASN A 42 0.42 9.08 -0.32
N VAL A 43 1.11 7.96 -0.09
CA VAL A 43 1.55 7.55 1.25
C VAL A 43 2.83 8.29 1.62
N PHE A 44 3.78 8.41 0.69
CA PHE A 44 5.13 8.90 0.96
C PHE A 44 5.28 10.42 0.86
N LEU A 45 4.56 11.05 -0.08
CA LEU A 45 4.62 12.50 -0.26
C LEU A 45 4.06 13.24 0.94
N SER A 46 4.74 14.30 1.36
CA SER A 46 4.29 15.21 2.43
C SER A 46 2.89 15.75 2.18
N SER A 47 2.56 16.08 0.93
CA SER A 47 1.24 16.54 0.49
C SER A 47 0.26 15.41 0.14
N GLY A 48 0.63 14.16 0.41
CA GLY A 48 -0.16 13.00 0.03
C GLY A 48 -1.41 12.82 0.91
N GLN A 49 -2.52 12.45 0.31
CA GLN A 49 -3.79 12.24 1.05
C GLN A 49 -3.74 11.05 2.04
N LEU A 50 -2.73 10.20 1.94
CA LEU A 50 -2.51 9.04 2.80
C LEU A 50 -1.23 9.18 3.64
N HIS A 51 -0.75 10.40 3.81
CA HIS A 51 0.34 10.79 4.70
C HIS A 51 -0.16 10.84 6.15
N LEU A 52 -0.42 9.66 6.72
CA LEU A 52 -1.26 9.53 7.92
C LEU A 52 -0.58 9.89 9.24
N TRP A 53 0.74 9.97 9.29
CA TRP A 53 1.46 10.43 10.49
C TRP A 53 1.44 11.95 10.64
N HIS A 54 1.04 12.68 9.59
CA HIS A 54 0.88 14.14 9.61
C HIS A 54 -0.22 14.57 8.62
N PRO A 55 -1.48 14.25 8.91
CA PRO A 55 -2.59 14.51 7.99
C PRO A 55 -2.75 15.99 7.66
N GLY A 56 -3.05 16.27 6.39
CA GLY A 56 -3.28 17.65 5.92
C GLY A 56 -2.01 18.50 5.72
N GLN A 57 -0.83 17.92 5.88
CA GLN A 57 0.44 18.57 5.60
C GLN A 57 0.55 18.92 4.11
N THR A 58 1.08 20.11 3.82
CA THR A 58 1.26 20.58 2.43
C THR A 58 2.74 20.65 2.03
N GLN A 59 3.64 20.67 3.01
CA GLN A 59 5.08 20.71 2.85
C GLN A 59 5.74 19.83 3.91
N PRO A 60 6.94 19.30 3.65
CA PRO A 60 7.65 18.46 4.60
C PRO A 60 7.95 19.21 5.90
N ALA A 61 7.62 18.61 7.04
CA ALA A 61 7.92 19.15 8.37
C ALA A 61 9.31 18.74 8.89
N SER A 62 9.94 17.77 8.22
CA SER A 62 11.25 17.23 8.62
C SER A 62 12.15 17.00 7.40
N ASP A 63 13.44 16.81 7.66
CA ASP A 63 14.44 16.54 6.61
C ASP A 63 14.21 15.18 5.95
N TRP A 64 13.79 14.19 6.71
CA TRP A 64 13.49 12.87 6.15
C TRP A 64 12.25 12.87 5.27
N GLU A 65 11.21 13.63 5.60
CA GLU A 65 10.03 13.80 4.74
C GLU A 65 10.40 14.50 3.43
N ARG A 66 11.21 15.56 3.52
CA ARG A 66 11.72 16.23 2.32
C ARG A 66 12.50 15.27 1.43
N ARG A 67 13.30 14.39 2.05
CA ARG A 67 14.03 13.37 1.29
C ARG A 67 13.10 12.35 0.63
N LEU A 68 12.01 11.96 1.29
CA LEU A 68 10.99 11.11 0.67
C LEU A 68 10.34 11.79 -0.54
N ASP A 69 9.98 13.08 -0.44
CA ASP A 69 9.41 13.86 -1.55
C ASP A 69 10.36 13.88 -2.77
N GLU A 70 11.65 14.11 -2.54
CA GLU A 70 12.68 14.07 -3.58
C GLU A 70 12.80 12.70 -4.24
N LEU A 71 12.82 11.63 -3.44
CA LEU A 71 12.92 10.25 -3.92
C LEU A 71 11.71 9.84 -4.75
N VAL A 72 10.50 10.23 -4.34
CA VAL A 72 9.28 10.01 -5.12
C VAL A 72 9.33 10.78 -6.45
N GLY A 73 9.83 12.02 -6.44
CA GLY A 73 10.05 12.80 -7.65
C GLY A 73 11.02 12.11 -8.62
N GLN A 74 12.16 11.65 -8.12
CA GLN A 74 13.16 10.92 -8.90
C GLN A 74 12.61 9.58 -9.44
N LEU A 75 11.90 8.81 -8.61
CA LEU A 75 11.24 7.57 -9.03
C LEU A 75 10.24 7.80 -10.17
N SER A 76 9.53 8.92 -10.15
CA SER A 76 8.53 9.27 -11.17
C SER A 76 9.16 9.57 -12.54
N SER A 77 10.42 9.98 -12.58
CA SER A 77 11.14 10.35 -13.82
C SER A 77 12.20 9.35 -14.26
N THR A 78 12.55 8.36 -13.42
CA THR A 78 13.58 7.37 -13.72
C THR A 78 12.96 6.14 -14.38
N LEU A 79 13.46 5.74 -15.56
CA LEU A 79 12.97 4.57 -16.30
C LEU A 79 13.84 3.33 -16.09
N GLU A 80 15.13 3.51 -15.82
CA GLU A 80 16.08 2.40 -15.68
C GLU A 80 15.78 1.62 -14.39
N LEU A 81 15.64 0.29 -14.51
CA LEU A 81 15.15 -0.56 -13.42
C LEU A 81 16.08 -0.59 -12.20
N ALA A 82 17.39 -0.72 -12.42
CA ALA A 82 18.35 -0.80 -11.32
C ALA A 82 18.40 0.52 -10.54
N ALA A 83 18.34 1.67 -11.24
CA ALA A 83 18.26 2.97 -10.62
C ALA A 83 16.97 3.13 -9.81
N ARG A 84 15.83 2.70 -10.33
CA ARG A 84 14.55 2.69 -9.60
C ARG A 84 14.61 1.83 -8.34
N GLN A 85 15.23 0.65 -8.43
CA GLN A 85 15.41 -0.23 -7.28
C GLN A 85 16.26 0.40 -6.19
N ALA A 86 17.34 1.11 -6.57
CA ALA A 86 18.20 1.83 -5.62
C ALA A 86 17.43 2.96 -4.91
N LEU A 87 16.69 3.79 -5.66
CA LEU A 87 15.87 4.86 -5.11
C LEU A 87 14.79 4.32 -4.16
N TYR A 88 14.13 3.24 -4.54
CA TYR A 88 13.09 2.64 -3.71
C TYR A 88 13.65 1.98 -2.45
N ARG A 89 14.84 1.41 -2.52
CA ARG A 89 15.53 0.88 -1.33
C ARG A 89 15.80 1.99 -0.33
N GLU A 90 16.39 3.11 -0.77
CA GLU A 90 16.64 4.27 0.09
C GLU A 90 15.35 4.80 0.72
N LEU A 91 14.29 4.97 -0.08
CA LEU A 91 12.97 5.38 0.39
C LEU A 91 12.45 4.44 1.49
N SER A 92 12.56 3.13 1.26
CA SER A 92 12.08 2.12 2.20
C SER A 92 12.90 2.10 3.50
N GLU A 93 14.21 2.31 3.43
CA GLU A 93 15.10 2.38 4.59
C GLU A 93 14.79 3.60 5.47
N ILE A 94 14.60 4.77 4.85
CA ILE A 94 14.20 5.99 5.56
C ILE A 94 12.84 5.76 6.24
N PHE A 95 11.84 5.30 5.48
CA PHE A 95 10.49 5.10 5.98
C PHE A 95 10.43 4.10 7.15
N ALA A 96 11.18 3.00 7.05
CA ALA A 96 11.28 2.01 8.11
C ALA A 96 12.03 2.54 9.34
N SER A 97 13.10 3.33 9.17
CA SER A 97 13.87 3.89 10.27
C SER A 97 13.08 4.91 11.10
N GLN A 98 12.20 5.67 10.45
CA GLN A 98 11.37 6.69 11.09
C GLN A 98 10.10 6.12 11.73
N GLN A 99 9.76 4.85 11.49
CA GLN A 99 8.58 4.18 12.03
C GLN A 99 7.28 4.96 11.81
N ALA A 100 7.21 5.68 10.67
CA ALA A 100 6.02 6.44 10.28
C ALA A 100 4.76 5.57 10.20
N GLN A 101 4.94 4.29 9.86
CA GLN A 101 3.93 3.24 9.97
C GLN A 101 4.57 1.97 10.52
N ILE A 102 3.84 1.26 11.37
CA ILE A 102 4.29 0.00 11.95
C ILE A 102 3.69 -1.15 11.13
N PHE A 103 4.53 -1.83 10.36
CA PHE A 103 4.10 -3.02 9.60
C PHE A 103 4.02 -4.23 10.54
N THR A 104 2.84 -4.82 10.66
CA THR A 104 2.58 -5.91 11.59
C THR A 104 2.67 -7.27 10.93
N TYR A 105 1.85 -7.55 9.92
CA TYR A 105 1.84 -8.84 9.22
C TYR A 105 1.26 -8.71 7.81
N ASN A 106 1.62 -9.67 6.97
CA ASN A 106 0.96 -9.90 5.69
C ASN A 106 0.02 -11.11 5.82
N SER A 107 -1.23 -10.96 5.42
CA SER A 107 -2.19 -12.06 5.45
C SER A 107 -1.90 -13.07 4.33
N ASN A 108 -1.99 -14.35 4.66
CA ASN A 108 -1.99 -15.40 3.64
C ASN A 108 -3.32 -15.38 2.89
N GLN A 109 -3.25 -15.59 1.58
CA GLN A 109 -4.44 -15.80 0.76
C GLN A 109 -4.65 -17.28 0.48
N TYR A 110 -5.86 -17.73 0.75
CA TYR A 110 -6.27 -19.10 0.46
C TYR A 110 -7.29 -19.08 -0.68
N VAL A 111 -7.07 -19.95 -1.67
CA VAL A 111 -7.99 -20.12 -2.78
C VAL A 111 -8.52 -21.53 -2.74
N ALA A 112 -9.83 -21.68 -2.69
CA ALA A 112 -10.49 -22.96 -2.79
C ALA A 112 -11.31 -23.01 -4.10
N ALA A 113 -11.17 -24.11 -4.83
CA ALA A 113 -11.91 -24.34 -6.04
C ALA A 113 -12.52 -25.74 -6.02
N ARG A 114 -13.68 -25.88 -6.71
CA ARG A 114 -14.28 -27.18 -6.92
C ARG A 114 -13.37 -28.04 -7.82
N ARG A 115 -13.28 -29.33 -7.53
CA ARG A 115 -12.57 -30.30 -8.40
C ARG A 115 -13.15 -30.23 -9.82
N GLY A 116 -12.27 -30.29 -10.82
CA GLY A 116 -12.63 -30.21 -12.23
C GLY A 116 -12.68 -28.79 -12.79
N ILE A 117 -12.13 -27.80 -12.08
CA ILE A 117 -11.82 -26.50 -12.64
C ILE A 117 -10.38 -26.52 -13.16
N GLY A 118 -10.23 -26.50 -14.49
CA GLY A 118 -8.92 -26.49 -15.13
C GLY A 118 -8.39 -25.07 -15.33
N ASN A 119 -7.06 -24.95 -15.38
CA ASN A 119 -6.31 -23.72 -15.58
C ASN A 119 -6.52 -22.62 -14.53
N LEU A 120 -6.88 -22.98 -13.30
CA LEU A 120 -6.95 -22.04 -12.20
C LEU A 120 -5.51 -21.71 -11.73
N GLN A 121 -5.10 -20.45 -11.90
CA GLN A 121 -3.78 -19.94 -11.54
C GLN A 121 -3.89 -18.77 -10.58
N PRO A 122 -4.06 -19.01 -9.26
CA PRO A 122 -4.17 -17.93 -8.29
C PRO A 122 -2.90 -17.08 -8.23
N THR A 123 -3.08 -15.78 -8.02
CA THR A 123 -1.98 -14.83 -7.81
C THR A 123 -2.23 -14.01 -6.55
N VAL A 124 -1.16 -13.51 -5.93
CA VAL A 124 -1.24 -12.57 -4.80
C VAL A 124 -1.77 -11.20 -5.20
N PHE A 125 -1.71 -10.86 -6.49
CA PHE A 125 -2.24 -9.60 -6.99
C PHE A 125 -3.72 -9.70 -7.34
N ARG A 126 -4.46 -8.60 -7.16
CA ARG A 126 -5.87 -8.54 -7.58
C ARG A 126 -5.98 -8.59 -9.12
N PRO A 127 -6.99 -9.24 -9.65
CA PRO A 127 -8.15 -9.89 -9.01
C PRO A 127 -7.93 -11.36 -8.60
N HIS A 128 -6.77 -11.69 -8.06
CA HIS A 128 -6.43 -12.97 -7.42
C HIS A 128 -6.65 -14.20 -8.30
N SER A 129 -7.85 -14.79 -8.27
CA SER A 129 -8.19 -16.02 -8.99
C SER A 129 -8.89 -15.79 -10.34
N TYR A 130 -9.22 -14.55 -10.68
CA TYR A 130 -10.00 -14.22 -11.87
C TYR A 130 -9.21 -13.48 -12.96
N TRP A 131 -7.92 -13.25 -12.78
CA TRP A 131 -7.08 -12.55 -13.76
C TRP A 131 -7.03 -13.30 -15.12
N ASN A 132 -7.14 -14.64 -15.10
CA ASN A 132 -7.17 -15.50 -16.27
C ASN A 132 -8.54 -16.18 -16.48
N ALA A 133 -9.64 -15.55 -16.04
CA ALA A 133 -10.98 -16.12 -16.09
C ALA A 133 -11.39 -16.61 -17.49
N HIS A 134 -10.92 -15.93 -18.54
CA HIS A 134 -11.16 -16.30 -19.94
C HIS A 134 -10.47 -17.60 -20.38
N LEU A 135 -9.54 -18.13 -19.59
CA LEU A 135 -8.83 -19.38 -19.83
C LEU A 135 -9.31 -20.53 -18.92
N LEU A 136 -10.21 -20.25 -18.00
CA LEU A 136 -10.77 -21.29 -17.12
C LEU A 136 -11.67 -22.22 -17.92
N TYR A 137 -11.58 -23.51 -17.62
CA TYR A 137 -12.47 -24.50 -18.21
C TYR A 137 -12.91 -25.52 -17.17
N ARG A 138 -13.98 -26.25 -17.47
CA ARG A 138 -14.43 -27.37 -16.69
C ARG A 138 -13.92 -28.67 -17.31
N GLU A 139 -13.21 -29.46 -16.53
CA GLU A 139 -12.84 -30.83 -16.92
C GLU A 139 -14.12 -31.70 -16.99
N ARG A 140 -14.19 -32.55 -17.98
CA ARG A 140 -15.30 -33.48 -18.19
C ARG A 140 -15.13 -34.74 -17.37
#